data_80759676415a253c58da65538879a7a8
#
_entry.id   80759676415a253c58da65538879a7a8
#
_cell.length_a   1.000
_cell.length_b   1.000
_cell.length_c   1.000
_cell.angle_alpha   90.00
_cell.angle_beta   90.00
_cell.angle_gamma   90.00
#
_symmetry.space_group_name_H-M   'P 1'
#
loop_
_entity.id
_entity.type
_entity.pdbx_description
1 polymer ?
#
loop_
_entity_poly.entity_id
_entity_poly.type
_entity_poly.pdbx_seq_one_letter_code
_entity_poly.pdbx_strand_id
1 'polypeptide(L)'
;VFVGLQNAYNDDLNAEMVGRENVIGAVVELSCEIFNPGFVQRNTVPSGTWFAVGELNGEITSRLKEVQKIMLNVGKCDLTDNIYGAKWTKLIANSMTCPFSSLNLKNWEAVKLPGMFDFSVGVGRESFKVGKALGYMIEPLFGLTNEDIGNAGEDAAELVMKKMVKDVGPNARTHAAQDHIKGRRSEIEFINGRVSKEGRKLGISTPYNDAVVEIAKMTHSGKIDLDPSNINILFKKLEELIRD
;
A
#
# COMPACT_ATOMS: atom_id res chain seq x y z
N VAL A 1 14.95 19.71 -6.57
CA VAL A 1 14.71 18.44 -5.86
C VAL A 1 13.27 18.06 -6.01
N PHE A 2 13.00 16.83 -6.39
CA PHE A 2 11.67 16.23 -6.49
C PHE A 2 11.50 15.23 -5.35
N VAL A 3 10.45 15.36 -4.54
CA VAL A 3 10.16 14.45 -3.43
C VAL A 3 8.93 13.61 -3.79
N GLY A 4 9.13 12.30 -3.98
CA GLY A 4 8.10 11.35 -4.40
C GLY A 4 7.28 10.82 -3.23
N LEU A 5 6.16 11.48 -2.89
CA LEU A 5 5.22 11.03 -1.83
C LEU A 5 4.18 10.01 -2.31
N GLN A 6 4.15 9.68 -3.59
CA GLN A 6 3.20 8.73 -4.16
C GLN A 6 3.39 7.33 -3.55
N ASN A 7 2.28 6.63 -3.38
CA ASN A 7 2.30 5.20 -3.08
C ASN A 7 2.99 4.40 -4.21
N ALA A 8 3.28 3.16 -3.97
CA ALA A 8 3.95 2.25 -4.89
C ALA A 8 5.40 2.70 -5.25
N TYR A 9 5.87 2.33 -6.42
CA TYR A 9 7.27 2.46 -6.88
C TYR A 9 7.38 3.44 -8.03
N ASN A 10 7.06 4.71 -7.78
CA ASN A 10 7.10 5.77 -8.79
C ASN A 10 8.46 6.50 -8.89
N ASP A 11 9.37 6.23 -7.95
CA ASP A 11 10.63 6.97 -7.87
C ASP A 11 11.54 6.74 -9.07
N ASP A 12 11.56 5.51 -9.63
CA ASP A 12 12.31 5.24 -10.85
C ASP A 12 11.70 5.96 -12.06
N LEU A 13 10.36 6.01 -12.18
CA LEU A 13 9.68 6.80 -13.22
C LEU A 13 9.95 8.30 -13.05
N ASN A 14 9.92 8.80 -11.82
CA ASN A 14 10.28 10.19 -11.54
C ASN A 14 11.75 10.46 -11.92
N ALA A 15 12.65 9.52 -11.64
CA ALA A 15 14.07 9.61 -11.96
C ALA A 15 14.32 9.64 -13.48
N GLU A 16 13.54 8.88 -14.28
CA GLU A 16 13.60 8.95 -15.73
C GLU A 16 13.21 10.33 -16.28
N MET A 17 12.28 11.03 -15.59
CA MET A 17 11.78 12.34 -16.03
C MET A 17 12.67 13.52 -15.61
N VAL A 18 13.22 13.48 -14.40
CA VAL A 18 13.90 14.65 -13.80
C VAL A 18 15.38 14.42 -13.47
N GLY A 19 15.90 13.24 -13.74
CA GLY A 19 17.24 12.79 -13.32
C GLY A 19 17.23 12.15 -11.92
N ARG A 20 17.93 11.02 -11.79
CA ARG A 20 17.96 10.22 -10.55
C ARG A 20 18.51 11.00 -9.36
N GLU A 21 19.51 11.84 -9.63
CA GLU A 21 20.16 12.73 -8.66
C GLU A 21 19.21 13.81 -8.11
N ASN A 22 18.10 14.07 -8.77
CA ASN A 22 17.11 15.07 -8.37
C ASN A 22 15.93 14.49 -7.56
N VAL A 23 15.85 13.17 -7.41
CA VAL A 23 14.73 12.49 -6.73
C VAL A 23 15.11 12.10 -5.31
N ILE A 24 14.22 12.39 -4.38
CA ILE A 24 14.19 11.84 -3.01
C ILE A 24 12.91 11.00 -2.91
N GLY A 25 13.06 9.76 -2.53
CA GLY A 25 11.93 8.89 -2.22
C GLY A 25 11.33 9.23 -0.86
N ALA A 26 10.01 9.10 -0.74
CA ALA A 26 9.34 9.30 0.54
C ALA A 26 8.21 8.29 0.74
N VAL A 27 8.01 7.91 1.99
CA VAL A 27 6.87 7.10 2.46
C VAL A 27 6.05 7.94 3.42
N VAL A 28 4.73 7.79 3.40
CA VAL A 28 3.82 8.52 4.28
C VAL A 28 2.84 7.58 4.97
N GLU A 29 2.73 7.68 6.29
CA GLU A 29 1.65 7.11 7.10
C GLU A 29 0.77 8.25 7.60
N LEU A 30 -0.16 8.66 6.76
CA LEU A 30 -1.14 9.71 7.01
C LEU A 30 -2.41 9.38 6.23
N SER A 31 -3.49 9.09 6.93
CA SER A 31 -4.81 8.96 6.31
C SER A 31 -5.50 10.31 6.25
N CYS A 32 -5.84 10.73 5.05
CA CYS A 32 -6.66 11.91 4.81
C CYS A 32 -7.56 11.71 3.59
N GLU A 33 -8.63 12.51 3.52
CA GLU A 33 -9.64 12.43 2.47
C GLU A 33 -10.02 13.82 1.99
N ILE A 34 -10.32 13.95 0.69
CA ILE A 34 -10.87 15.15 0.09
C ILE A 34 -12.10 14.74 -0.72
N PHE A 35 -13.30 14.89 -0.17
CA PHE A 35 -14.56 14.68 -0.89
C PHE A 35 -15.19 16.03 -1.32
N ASN A 36 -15.00 17.07 -0.53
CA ASN A 36 -15.44 18.41 -0.88
C ASN A 36 -14.24 19.27 -1.31
N PRO A 37 -14.28 19.97 -2.45
CA PRO A 37 -13.20 20.85 -2.87
C PRO A 37 -12.83 21.87 -1.79
N GLY A 38 -11.52 22.03 -1.53
CA GLY A 38 -10.98 22.95 -0.53
C GLY A 38 -11.04 22.46 0.92
N PHE A 39 -11.64 21.30 1.19
CA PHE A 39 -11.70 20.70 2.54
C PHE A 39 -10.93 19.38 2.60
N VAL A 40 -9.87 19.35 3.42
CA VAL A 40 -9.08 18.13 3.70
C VAL A 40 -9.46 17.60 5.06
N GLN A 41 -10.07 16.43 5.10
CA GLN A 41 -10.31 15.69 6.33
C GLN A 41 -9.10 14.84 6.67
N ARG A 42 -8.43 15.14 7.77
CA ARG A 42 -7.35 14.32 8.32
C ARG A 42 -7.93 13.30 9.29
N ASN A 43 -7.69 12.01 9.02
CA ASN A 43 -8.16 10.89 9.85
C ASN A 43 -7.08 10.43 10.85
N THR A 44 -5.79 10.63 10.53
CA THR A 44 -4.67 10.29 11.42
C THR A 44 -4.35 11.47 12.33
N VAL A 45 -4.30 11.23 13.64
CA VAL A 45 -3.87 12.26 14.62
C VAL A 45 -2.41 12.66 14.36
N PRO A 46 -1.97 13.89 14.75
CA PRO A 46 -0.60 14.34 14.54
C PRO A 46 0.46 13.39 15.07
N SER A 47 0.27 12.81 16.26
CA SER A 47 1.20 11.86 16.87
C SER A 47 1.29 10.52 16.14
N GLY A 48 0.30 10.15 15.34
CA GLY A 48 0.27 8.93 14.51
C GLY A 48 0.76 9.17 13.08
N THR A 49 1.09 10.42 12.70
CA THR A 49 1.61 10.71 11.37
C THR A 49 3.11 10.47 11.33
N TRP A 50 3.53 9.72 10.32
CA TRP A 50 4.92 9.35 10.15
C TRP A 50 5.33 9.42 8.67
N PHE A 51 6.57 9.80 8.44
CA PHE A 51 7.24 9.79 7.15
C PHE A 51 8.57 9.07 7.24
N ALA A 52 8.99 8.45 6.14
CA ALA A 52 10.39 8.14 5.89
C ALA A 52 10.82 8.82 4.61
N VAL A 53 12.03 9.37 4.58
CA VAL A 53 12.63 9.97 3.39
C VAL A 53 14.03 9.39 3.17
N GLY A 54 14.38 9.12 1.91
CA GLY A 54 15.67 8.53 1.55
C GLY A 54 16.11 8.91 0.15
N GLU A 55 17.43 9.03 -0.03
CA GLU A 55 18.03 9.11 -1.35
C GLU A 55 17.90 7.76 -2.06
N LEU A 56 17.79 7.76 -3.39
CA LEU A 56 17.66 6.52 -4.17
C LEU A 56 18.94 5.67 -4.17
N ASN A 57 20.07 6.24 -3.76
CA ASN A 57 21.36 5.55 -3.63
C ASN A 57 21.68 5.14 -2.17
N GLY A 58 20.78 5.44 -1.21
CA GLY A 58 20.95 5.11 0.20
C GLY A 58 21.83 6.10 1.00
N GLU A 59 22.32 7.18 0.41
CA GLU A 59 23.15 8.16 1.13
C GLU A 59 22.29 9.06 2.03
N ILE A 60 22.82 9.44 3.19
CA ILE A 60 22.20 10.42 4.09
C ILE A 60 22.82 11.80 3.82
N THR A 61 22.27 12.52 2.86
CA THR A 61 22.80 13.81 2.38
C THR A 61 22.29 15.01 3.18
N SER A 62 22.91 16.18 2.99
CA SER A 62 22.46 17.43 3.61
C SER A 62 21.06 17.84 3.11
N ARG A 63 20.76 17.67 1.80
CA ARG A 63 19.45 18.00 1.24
C ARG A 63 18.35 17.07 1.78
N LEU A 64 18.68 15.79 2.04
CA LEU A 64 17.75 14.86 2.66
C LEU A 64 17.35 15.31 4.08
N LYS A 65 18.32 15.83 4.86
CA LYS A 65 18.09 16.42 6.19
C LYS A 65 17.23 17.69 6.13
N GLU A 66 17.34 18.47 5.07
CA GLU A 66 16.49 19.65 4.85
C GLU A 66 15.03 19.23 4.55
N VAL A 67 14.83 18.20 3.71
CA VAL A 67 13.50 17.63 3.46
C VAL A 67 12.90 17.08 4.75
N GLN A 68 13.68 16.37 5.56
CA GLN A 68 13.24 15.89 6.87
C GLN A 68 12.72 17.02 7.76
N LYS A 69 13.45 18.14 7.85
CA LYS A 69 13.04 19.32 8.65
C LYS A 69 11.68 19.88 8.20
N ILE A 70 11.41 19.86 6.90
CA ILE A 70 10.11 20.30 6.37
C ILE A 70 9.02 19.33 6.81
N MET A 71 9.23 18.02 6.66
CA MET A 71 8.25 16.99 7.01
C MET A 71 7.95 16.93 8.51
N LEU A 72 8.91 17.22 9.36
CA LEU A 72 8.76 17.29 10.82
C LEU A 72 7.71 18.32 11.30
N ASN A 73 7.35 19.32 10.46
CA ASN A 73 6.23 20.22 10.77
C ASN A 73 4.85 19.56 10.64
N VAL A 74 4.77 18.40 10.02
CA VAL A 74 3.50 17.67 9.77
C VAL A 74 3.37 16.44 10.65
N GLY A 75 4.47 15.72 10.90
CA GLY A 75 4.52 14.51 11.70
C GLY A 75 5.96 14.05 11.95
N LYS A 76 6.14 12.88 12.54
CA LYS A 76 7.48 12.28 12.67
C LYS A 76 8.05 12.01 11.28
N CYS A 77 9.37 12.16 11.13
CA CYS A 77 10.05 11.89 9.87
C CYS A 77 11.41 11.26 10.11
N ASP A 78 11.60 10.04 9.66
CA ASP A 78 12.83 9.29 9.76
C ASP A 78 13.63 9.38 8.46
N LEU A 79 14.97 9.41 8.57
CA LEU A 79 15.87 9.23 7.45
C LEU A 79 16.11 7.72 7.25
N THR A 80 16.05 7.26 6.00
CA THR A 80 16.37 5.86 5.68
C THR A 80 17.41 5.77 4.57
N ASP A 81 18.32 4.82 4.71
CA ASP A 81 19.27 4.40 3.66
C ASP A 81 18.66 3.27 2.78
N ASN A 82 17.46 2.79 3.15
CA ASN A 82 16.75 1.71 2.47
C ASN A 82 15.35 2.16 1.99
N ILE A 83 15.30 3.23 1.20
CA ILE A 83 14.01 3.80 0.75
C ILE A 83 13.17 2.81 -0.07
N TYR A 84 13.79 1.95 -0.86
CA TYR A 84 13.07 0.93 -1.63
C TYR A 84 12.43 -0.13 -0.73
N GLY A 85 13.11 -0.54 0.35
CA GLY A 85 12.54 -1.44 1.37
C GLY A 85 11.36 -0.79 2.10
N ALA A 86 11.52 0.47 2.53
CA ALA A 86 10.44 1.23 3.16
C ALA A 86 9.21 1.37 2.25
N LYS A 87 9.41 1.67 0.96
CA LYS A 87 8.32 1.72 -0.02
C LYS A 87 7.66 0.37 -0.25
N TRP A 88 8.44 -0.71 -0.29
CA TRP A 88 7.86 -2.05 -0.45
C TRP A 88 7.05 -2.46 0.77
N THR A 89 7.54 -2.14 1.98
CA THR A 89 6.80 -2.39 3.21
C THR A 89 5.45 -1.67 3.20
N LYS A 90 5.43 -0.40 2.78
CA LYS A 90 4.19 0.37 2.62
C LYS A 90 3.28 -0.23 1.53
N LEU A 91 3.88 -0.73 0.43
CA LEU A 91 3.13 -1.39 -0.64
C LEU A 91 2.44 -2.66 -0.12
N ILE A 92 3.10 -3.46 0.73
CA ILE A 92 2.48 -4.63 1.36
C ILE A 92 1.20 -4.22 2.09
N ALA A 93 1.28 -3.24 2.99
CA ALA A 93 0.13 -2.78 3.75
C ALA A 93 -1.00 -2.24 2.84
N ASN A 94 -0.65 -1.46 1.82
CA ASN A 94 -1.62 -0.93 0.87
C ASN A 94 -2.29 -2.05 0.06
N SER A 95 -1.51 -3.03 -0.42
CA SER A 95 -2.04 -4.17 -1.19
C SER A 95 -3.11 -4.93 -0.42
N MET A 96 -2.92 -5.12 0.89
CA MET A 96 -3.84 -5.84 1.77
C MET A 96 -5.19 -5.13 1.96
N THR A 97 -5.27 -3.83 1.75
CA THR A 97 -6.51 -3.06 1.86
C THR A 97 -7.18 -2.79 0.52
N CYS A 98 -6.48 -2.97 -0.60
CA CYS A 98 -7.03 -2.80 -1.94
C CYS A 98 -8.27 -3.68 -2.24
N PRO A 99 -8.42 -4.90 -1.69
CA PRO A 99 -9.65 -5.70 -1.84
C PRO A 99 -10.94 -4.97 -1.45
N PHE A 100 -10.85 -4.00 -0.51
CA PHE A 100 -12.02 -3.26 -0.02
C PHE A 100 -12.54 -2.21 -1.03
N SER A 101 -11.77 -1.90 -2.05
CA SER A 101 -12.02 -0.76 -2.96
C SER A 101 -13.29 -0.88 -3.79
N SER A 102 -13.75 -2.10 -4.08
CA SER A 102 -14.95 -2.37 -4.88
C SER A 102 -16.22 -2.53 -4.03
N LEU A 103 -16.09 -2.50 -2.68
CA LEU A 103 -17.18 -2.87 -1.77
C LEU A 103 -18.04 -1.69 -1.32
N ASN A 104 -17.64 -0.44 -1.59
CA ASN A 104 -18.31 0.77 -1.08
C ASN A 104 -18.44 0.82 0.45
N LEU A 105 -17.54 0.16 1.15
CA LEU A 105 -17.52 0.06 2.62
C LEU A 105 -16.33 0.82 3.20
N LYS A 106 -16.43 1.16 4.48
CA LYS A 106 -15.27 1.57 5.27
C LYS A 106 -14.39 0.35 5.55
N ASN A 107 -13.09 0.56 5.82
CA ASN A 107 -12.15 -0.55 6.06
C ASN A 107 -12.62 -1.52 7.16
N TRP A 108 -13.19 -0.97 8.26
CA TRP A 108 -13.71 -1.75 9.38
C TRP A 108 -14.95 -2.59 9.04
N GLU A 109 -15.77 -2.11 8.13
CA GLU A 109 -16.94 -2.83 7.66
C GLU A 109 -16.50 -3.93 6.70
N ALA A 110 -15.62 -3.59 5.76
CA ALA A 110 -15.12 -4.52 4.76
C ALA A 110 -14.37 -5.71 5.36
N VAL A 111 -13.44 -5.46 6.31
CA VAL A 111 -12.63 -6.52 6.91
C VAL A 111 -13.43 -7.53 7.72
N LYS A 112 -14.63 -7.15 8.18
CA LYS A 112 -15.55 -8.03 8.95
C LYS A 112 -16.41 -8.92 8.05
N LEU A 113 -16.43 -8.69 6.75
CA LEU A 113 -17.13 -9.60 5.84
C LEU A 113 -16.51 -10.99 5.91
N PRO A 114 -17.32 -12.07 5.87
CA PRO A 114 -16.82 -13.44 5.96
C PRO A 114 -15.68 -13.73 4.95
N GLY A 115 -14.53 -14.18 5.44
CA GLY A 115 -13.35 -14.52 4.63
C GLY A 115 -12.49 -13.34 4.16
N MET A 116 -12.94 -12.08 4.33
CA MET A 116 -12.19 -10.92 3.81
C MET A 116 -10.88 -10.68 4.57
N PHE A 117 -10.86 -10.92 5.88
CA PHE A 117 -9.61 -10.84 6.65
C PHE A 117 -8.56 -11.81 6.09
N ASP A 118 -8.92 -13.08 5.92
CA ASP A 118 -8.02 -14.13 5.42
C ASP A 118 -7.61 -13.86 3.97
N PHE A 119 -8.52 -13.35 3.14
CA PHE A 119 -8.19 -12.91 1.78
C PHE A 119 -7.12 -11.82 1.80
N SER A 120 -7.29 -10.79 2.64
CA SER A 120 -6.32 -9.70 2.78
C SER A 120 -4.96 -10.19 3.28
N VAL A 121 -4.96 -11.15 4.22
CA VAL A 121 -3.73 -11.81 4.68
C VAL A 121 -3.07 -12.58 3.53
N GLY A 122 -3.83 -13.29 2.69
CA GLY A 122 -3.34 -13.96 1.48
C GLY A 122 -2.64 -12.99 0.52
N VAL A 123 -3.26 -11.83 0.24
CA VAL A 123 -2.62 -10.74 -0.54
C VAL A 123 -1.29 -10.32 0.07
N GLY A 124 -1.25 -10.12 1.40
CA GLY A 124 -0.04 -9.73 2.12
C GLY A 124 1.07 -10.77 2.04
N ARG A 125 0.74 -12.06 2.23
CA ARG A 125 1.71 -13.17 2.13
C ARG A 125 2.41 -13.21 0.77
N GLU A 126 1.66 -13.06 -0.32
CA GLU A 126 2.23 -12.95 -1.67
C GLU A 126 3.15 -11.74 -1.80
N SER A 127 2.71 -10.58 -1.30
CA SER A 127 3.48 -9.33 -1.36
C SER A 127 4.78 -9.42 -0.56
N PHE A 128 4.77 -10.06 0.62
CA PHE A 128 5.97 -10.37 1.40
C PHE A 128 6.90 -11.32 0.65
N LYS A 129 6.38 -12.41 0.09
CA LYS A 129 7.16 -13.41 -0.64
C LYS A 129 7.87 -12.79 -1.85
N VAL A 130 7.17 -11.97 -2.62
CA VAL A 130 7.73 -11.27 -3.78
C VAL A 130 8.79 -10.25 -3.34
N GLY A 131 8.51 -9.45 -2.32
CA GLY A 131 9.47 -8.46 -1.80
C GLY A 131 10.76 -9.09 -1.29
N LYS A 132 10.65 -10.20 -0.56
CA LYS A 132 11.81 -10.98 -0.10
C LYS A 132 12.63 -11.53 -1.27
N ALA A 133 11.97 -12.05 -2.30
CA ALA A 133 12.64 -12.58 -3.48
C ALA A 133 13.31 -11.49 -4.34
N LEU A 134 12.82 -10.24 -4.27
CA LEU A 134 13.46 -9.07 -4.87
C LEU A 134 14.65 -8.55 -4.05
N GLY A 135 14.91 -9.11 -2.85
CA GLY A 135 15.99 -8.68 -1.97
C GLY A 135 15.69 -7.44 -1.13
N TYR A 136 14.42 -7.00 -1.07
CA TYR A 136 14.05 -5.85 -0.25
C TYR A 136 14.06 -6.21 1.23
N MET A 137 14.76 -5.40 2.02
CA MET A 137 14.68 -5.46 3.47
C MET A 137 13.39 -4.74 3.92
N ILE A 138 12.58 -5.45 4.70
CA ILE A 138 11.33 -4.90 5.22
C ILE A 138 11.66 -3.92 6.34
N GLU A 139 11.13 -2.71 6.25
CA GLU A 139 11.28 -1.66 7.24
C GLU A 139 10.17 -1.71 8.30
N PRO A 140 10.36 -1.11 9.48
CA PRO A 140 9.31 -0.96 10.48
C PRO A 140 8.05 -0.30 9.90
N LEU A 141 6.87 -0.81 10.26
CA LEU A 141 5.60 -0.32 9.77
C LEU A 141 4.53 -0.37 10.87
N PHE A 142 3.75 0.69 11.03
CA PHE A 142 2.71 0.78 12.08
C PHE A 142 3.23 0.48 13.49
N GLY A 143 4.49 0.83 13.78
CA GLY A 143 5.13 0.54 15.07
C GLY A 143 5.54 -0.93 15.29
N LEU A 144 5.47 -1.78 14.25
CA LEU A 144 6.09 -3.10 14.24
C LEU A 144 7.57 -2.92 13.88
N THR A 145 8.44 -3.59 14.63
CA THR A 145 9.88 -3.60 14.36
C THR A 145 10.24 -4.67 13.32
N ASN A 146 11.46 -4.60 12.79
CA ASN A 146 11.99 -5.65 11.92
C ASN A 146 12.08 -6.99 12.63
N GLU A 147 12.32 -6.99 13.95
CA GLU A 147 12.32 -8.17 14.80
C GLU A 147 10.93 -8.79 14.91
N ASP A 148 9.88 -7.96 15.14
CA ASP A 148 8.49 -8.43 15.18
C ASP A 148 8.09 -9.12 13.87
N ILE A 149 8.42 -8.50 12.73
CA ILE A 149 8.11 -9.02 11.40
C ILE A 149 8.94 -10.28 11.11
N GLY A 150 10.22 -10.27 11.45
CA GLY A 150 11.13 -11.41 11.27
C GLY A 150 10.71 -12.63 12.09
N ASN A 151 10.35 -12.42 13.36
CA ASN A 151 9.89 -13.48 14.26
C ASN A 151 8.52 -14.05 13.85
N ALA A 152 7.65 -13.23 13.26
CA ALA A 152 6.36 -13.70 12.76
C ALA A 152 6.51 -14.61 11.52
N GLY A 153 7.58 -14.51 10.75
CA GLY A 153 7.84 -15.37 9.61
C GLY A 153 6.69 -15.35 8.58
N GLU A 154 6.04 -16.51 8.37
CA GLU A 154 4.89 -16.63 7.46
C GLU A 154 3.65 -15.91 7.97
N ASP A 155 3.56 -15.64 9.27
CA ASP A 155 2.45 -14.92 9.90
C ASP A 155 2.64 -13.40 9.89
N ALA A 156 3.73 -12.88 9.31
CA ALA A 156 4.01 -11.45 9.23
C ALA A 156 2.86 -10.65 8.60
N ALA A 157 2.22 -11.18 7.55
CA ALA A 157 1.06 -10.54 6.92
C ALA A 157 -0.13 -10.44 7.88
N GLU A 158 -0.40 -11.49 8.64
CA GLU A 158 -1.48 -11.51 9.62
C GLU A 158 -1.20 -10.53 10.77
N LEU A 159 0.04 -10.46 11.24
CA LEU A 159 0.47 -9.50 12.26
C LEU A 159 0.26 -8.06 11.78
N VAL A 160 0.68 -7.74 10.55
CA VAL A 160 0.47 -6.42 9.93
C VAL A 160 -1.02 -6.11 9.79
N MET A 161 -1.84 -7.06 9.33
CA MET A 161 -3.28 -6.86 9.17
C MET A 161 -3.97 -6.60 10.52
N LYS A 162 -3.66 -7.38 11.56
CA LYS A 162 -4.18 -7.16 12.92
C LYS A 162 -3.81 -5.77 13.46
N LYS A 163 -2.58 -5.33 13.19
CA LYS A 163 -2.09 -4.01 13.61
C LYS A 163 -2.83 -2.88 12.87
N MET A 164 -3.00 -3.00 11.55
CA MET A 164 -3.77 -2.03 10.77
C MET A 164 -5.22 -1.94 11.25
N VAL A 165 -5.86 -3.08 11.50
CA VAL A 165 -7.23 -3.14 12.03
C VAL A 165 -7.33 -2.40 13.37
N LYS A 166 -6.33 -2.48 14.22
CA LYS A 166 -6.30 -1.81 15.52
C LYS A 166 -6.06 -0.30 15.41
N ASP A 167 -5.16 0.13 14.55
CA ASP A 167 -4.62 1.50 14.56
C ASP A 167 -5.27 2.44 13.55
N VAL A 168 -5.93 1.90 12.51
CA VAL A 168 -6.64 2.70 11.51
C VAL A 168 -8.03 3.07 12.04
N GLY A 169 -8.37 4.36 12.00
CA GLY A 169 -9.64 4.87 12.53
C GLY A 169 -10.89 4.26 11.86
N PRO A 170 -12.03 4.21 12.60
CA PRO A 170 -13.21 3.45 12.17
C PRO A 170 -13.89 4.01 10.91
N ASN A 171 -13.60 5.25 10.55
CA ASN A 171 -14.20 5.91 9.39
C ASN A 171 -13.32 5.88 8.14
N ALA A 172 -12.10 5.34 8.24
CA ALA A 172 -11.16 5.33 7.14
C ALA A 172 -11.65 4.46 5.98
N ARG A 173 -11.41 4.95 4.75
CA ARG A 173 -11.49 4.20 3.52
C ARG A 173 -10.11 4.04 2.91
N THR A 174 -9.87 2.92 2.26
CA THR A 174 -8.63 2.75 1.48
C THR A 174 -8.54 3.82 0.39
N HIS A 175 -7.32 4.21 0.04
CA HIS A 175 -7.08 5.18 -1.04
C HIS A 175 -7.79 4.79 -2.35
N ALA A 176 -7.76 3.51 -2.71
CA ALA A 176 -8.42 3.01 -3.91
C ALA A 176 -9.96 3.09 -3.84
N ALA A 177 -10.57 2.88 -2.66
CA ALA A 177 -12.01 3.09 -2.49
C ALA A 177 -12.39 4.56 -2.66
N GLN A 178 -11.58 5.49 -2.16
CA GLN A 178 -11.80 6.92 -2.35
C GLN A 178 -11.81 7.30 -3.84
N ASP A 179 -10.87 6.73 -4.63
CA ASP A 179 -10.82 6.98 -6.07
C ASP A 179 -12.05 6.41 -6.79
N HIS A 180 -12.42 5.17 -6.48
CA HIS A 180 -13.59 4.53 -7.08
C HIS A 180 -14.90 5.30 -6.75
N ILE A 181 -15.09 5.71 -5.49
CA ILE A 181 -16.26 6.51 -5.07
C ILE A 181 -16.32 7.87 -5.84
N LYS A 182 -15.16 8.45 -6.18
CA LYS A 182 -15.05 9.68 -6.96
C LYS A 182 -15.13 9.45 -8.47
N GLY A 183 -15.36 8.22 -8.93
CA GLY A 183 -15.36 7.86 -10.35
C GLY A 183 -13.98 7.95 -11.00
N ARG A 184 -12.92 7.84 -10.23
CA ARG A 184 -11.53 7.89 -10.71
C ARG A 184 -10.94 6.51 -10.83
N ARG A 185 -9.98 6.36 -11.76
CA ARG A 185 -9.14 5.16 -11.81
C ARG A 185 -8.21 5.13 -10.59
N SER A 186 -8.19 4.01 -9.88
CA SER A 186 -7.33 3.82 -8.72
C SER A 186 -5.93 3.34 -9.12
N GLU A 187 -5.01 3.38 -8.15
CA GLU A 187 -3.61 2.96 -8.30
C GLU A 187 -3.37 1.45 -8.07
N ILE A 188 -4.43 0.63 -8.00
CA ILE A 188 -4.33 -0.82 -7.70
C ILE A 188 -3.39 -1.54 -8.69
N GLU A 189 -3.39 -1.17 -9.96
CA GLU A 189 -2.49 -1.76 -10.97
C GLU A 189 -1.01 -1.45 -10.68
N PHE A 190 -0.70 -0.37 -9.98
CA PHE A 190 0.66 0.00 -9.55
C PHE A 190 1.03 -0.59 -8.19
N ILE A 191 0.06 -1.07 -7.41
CA ILE A 191 0.26 -1.73 -6.11
C ILE A 191 0.16 -3.24 -6.26
N ASN A 192 -1.03 -3.81 -6.30
CA ASN A 192 -1.24 -5.25 -6.47
C ASN A 192 -0.71 -5.73 -7.83
N GLY A 193 -0.95 -4.97 -8.90
CA GLY A 193 -0.40 -5.27 -10.23
C GLY A 193 1.12 -5.25 -10.28
N ARG A 194 1.80 -4.46 -9.45
CA ARG A 194 3.26 -4.52 -9.30
C ARG A 194 3.69 -5.83 -8.65
N VAL A 195 3.02 -6.27 -7.58
CA VAL A 195 3.29 -7.58 -6.96
C VAL A 195 3.13 -8.69 -7.98
N SER A 196 2.03 -8.71 -8.73
CA SER A 196 1.75 -9.69 -9.79
C SER A 196 2.80 -9.67 -10.89
N LYS A 197 3.21 -8.49 -11.34
CA LYS A 197 4.22 -8.32 -12.39
C LYS A 197 5.59 -8.85 -11.96
N GLU A 198 6.04 -8.49 -10.78
CA GLU A 198 7.33 -8.94 -10.27
C GLU A 198 7.28 -10.43 -9.88
N GLY A 199 6.15 -10.90 -9.33
CA GLY A 199 5.92 -12.32 -9.07
C GLY A 199 6.09 -13.16 -10.34
N ARG A 200 5.46 -12.78 -11.44
CA ARG A 200 5.62 -13.49 -12.73
C ARG A 200 7.07 -13.54 -13.22
N LYS A 201 7.85 -12.46 -13.07
CA LYS A 201 9.28 -12.43 -13.44
C LYS A 201 10.12 -13.41 -12.60
N LEU A 202 9.72 -13.64 -11.37
CA LEU A 202 10.41 -14.49 -10.39
C LEU A 202 9.86 -15.92 -10.35
N GLY A 203 8.83 -16.25 -11.16
CA GLY A 203 8.16 -17.56 -11.11
C GLY A 203 7.36 -17.77 -9.80
N ILE A 204 6.92 -16.69 -9.16
CA ILE A 204 6.11 -16.72 -7.94
C ILE A 204 4.65 -16.46 -8.32
N SER A 205 3.77 -17.40 -8.04
CA SER A 205 2.33 -17.25 -8.22
C SER A 205 1.75 -16.25 -7.22
N THR A 206 0.84 -15.37 -7.69
CA THR A 206 0.23 -14.29 -6.92
C THR A 206 -1.28 -14.18 -7.17
N PRO A 207 -2.06 -15.29 -7.04
CA PRO A 207 -3.48 -15.31 -7.41
C PRO A 207 -4.34 -14.33 -6.59
N TYR A 208 -4.03 -14.08 -5.32
CA TYR A 208 -4.74 -13.09 -4.51
C TYR A 208 -4.56 -11.67 -5.05
N ASN A 209 -3.33 -11.26 -5.37
CA ASN A 209 -3.06 -9.95 -5.96
C ASN A 209 -3.66 -9.84 -7.38
N ASP A 210 -3.59 -10.89 -8.18
CA ASP A 210 -4.19 -10.92 -9.52
C ASP A 210 -5.73 -10.77 -9.45
N ALA A 211 -6.41 -11.43 -8.50
CA ALA A 211 -7.85 -11.29 -8.29
C ALA A 211 -8.25 -9.84 -7.95
N VAL A 212 -7.45 -9.16 -7.11
CA VAL A 212 -7.66 -7.75 -6.78
C VAL A 212 -7.52 -6.85 -8.01
N VAL A 213 -6.52 -7.11 -8.86
CA VAL A 213 -6.34 -6.36 -10.12
C VAL A 213 -7.51 -6.58 -11.08
N GLU A 214 -7.99 -7.81 -11.21
CA GLU A 214 -9.11 -8.12 -12.10
C GLU A 214 -10.41 -7.42 -11.65
N ILE A 215 -10.74 -7.43 -10.35
CA ILE A 215 -11.94 -6.72 -9.88
C ILE A 215 -11.81 -5.21 -10.04
N ALA A 216 -10.61 -4.64 -9.84
CA ALA A 216 -10.36 -3.22 -10.08
C ALA A 216 -10.59 -2.84 -11.55
N LYS A 217 -10.13 -3.66 -12.50
CA LYS A 217 -10.38 -3.47 -13.93
C LYS A 217 -11.88 -3.53 -14.27
N MET A 218 -12.62 -4.43 -13.64
CA MET A 218 -14.08 -4.51 -13.82
C MET A 218 -14.77 -3.23 -13.32
N THR A 219 -14.36 -2.71 -12.17
CA THR A 219 -14.83 -1.42 -11.63
C THR A 219 -14.48 -0.25 -12.57
N HIS A 220 -13.22 -0.16 -13.01
CA HIS A 220 -12.76 0.91 -13.92
C HIS A 220 -13.47 0.92 -15.27
N SER A 221 -13.89 -0.25 -15.76
CA SER A 221 -14.59 -0.38 -17.03
C SER A 221 -16.12 -0.25 -16.90
N GLY A 222 -16.63 -0.02 -15.69
CA GLY A 222 -18.07 0.06 -15.42
C GLY A 222 -18.81 -1.29 -15.58
N LYS A 223 -18.10 -2.41 -15.56
CA LYS A 223 -18.71 -3.75 -15.60
C LYS A 223 -19.38 -4.15 -14.29
N ILE A 224 -18.94 -3.57 -13.20
CA ILE A 224 -19.52 -3.71 -11.87
C ILE A 224 -19.60 -2.35 -11.20
N ASP A 225 -20.68 -2.13 -10.46
CA ASP A 225 -20.82 -1.01 -9.54
C ASP A 225 -20.17 -1.32 -8.19
N LEU A 226 -19.95 -0.30 -7.36
CA LEU A 226 -19.41 -0.48 -6.01
C LEU A 226 -20.49 -1.05 -5.09
N ASP A 227 -20.35 -2.30 -4.68
CA ASP A 227 -21.35 -3.01 -3.86
C ASP A 227 -20.67 -4.05 -2.95
N PRO A 228 -21.15 -4.23 -1.70
CA PRO A 228 -20.62 -5.26 -0.80
C PRO A 228 -20.66 -6.69 -1.36
N SER A 229 -21.61 -7.00 -2.25
CA SER A 229 -21.72 -8.32 -2.89
C SER A 229 -20.56 -8.65 -3.84
N ASN A 230 -19.76 -7.65 -4.21
CA ASN A 230 -18.55 -7.87 -5.03
C ASN A 230 -17.51 -8.76 -4.35
N ILE A 231 -17.63 -9.00 -3.05
CA ILE A 231 -16.83 -10.02 -2.35
C ILE A 231 -16.97 -11.40 -3.01
N ASN A 232 -18.17 -11.74 -3.50
CA ASN A 232 -18.41 -13.02 -4.17
C ASN A 232 -17.68 -13.10 -5.52
N ILE A 233 -17.61 -11.97 -6.24
CA ILE A 233 -16.86 -11.89 -7.50
C ILE A 233 -15.36 -12.04 -7.21
N LEU A 234 -14.87 -11.36 -6.16
CA LEU A 234 -13.47 -11.42 -5.75
C LEU A 234 -13.04 -12.85 -5.41
N PHE A 235 -13.84 -13.57 -4.61
CA PHE A 235 -13.53 -14.94 -4.21
C PHE A 235 -13.62 -15.92 -5.40
N LYS A 236 -14.62 -15.74 -6.26
CA LYS A 236 -14.73 -16.54 -7.49
C LYS A 236 -13.50 -16.34 -8.39
N LYS A 237 -13.03 -15.10 -8.54
CA LYS A 237 -11.80 -14.82 -9.31
C LYS A 237 -10.59 -15.51 -8.71
N LEU A 238 -10.44 -15.48 -7.39
CA LEU A 238 -9.37 -16.20 -6.72
C LEU A 238 -9.43 -17.71 -7.01
N GLU A 239 -10.62 -18.32 -6.90
CA GLU A 239 -10.79 -19.75 -7.18
C GLU A 239 -10.43 -20.11 -8.63
N GLU A 240 -10.81 -19.27 -9.59
CA GLU A 240 -10.45 -19.44 -11.00
C GLU A 240 -8.91 -19.43 -11.17
N LEU A 241 -8.22 -18.43 -10.59
CA LEU A 241 -6.77 -18.24 -10.70
C LEU A 241 -5.92 -19.28 -9.96
N ILE A 242 -6.49 -19.98 -8.98
CA ILE A 242 -5.79 -21.08 -8.27
C ILE A 242 -5.87 -22.39 -9.05
N ARG A 243 -6.91 -22.56 -9.89
CA ARG A 243 -7.10 -23.79 -10.68
C ARG A 243 -6.27 -23.82 -11.97
N ASP A 244 -5.93 -22.66 -12.50
CA ASP A 244 -5.08 -22.49 -13.69
C ASP A 244 -3.59 -22.64 -13.34
#